data_996a98c240a471669dafb68f2d8b80c0
#
_entry.id   996a98c240a471669dafb68f2d8b80c0
#
_cell.length_a   1.000
_cell.length_b   1.000
_cell.length_c   1.000
_cell.angle_alpha   90.00
_cell.angle_beta   90.00
_cell.angle_gamma   90.00
#
_symmetry.space_group_name_H-M   'P 1'
#
loop_
_entity.id
_entity.type
_entity.pdbx_description
1 polymer ?
#
loop_
_entity_poly.entity_id
_entity_poly.type
_entity_poly.pdbx_seq_one_letter_code
_entity_poly.pdbx_strand_id
1 'polypeptide(L)'
;MNATTAVAAPSALVVALLLAAVASAPSRAQEQPVIRLGLVGLDTSHVIAFTSILNDPQNPEYVPGAKVVAGFKGGSPDLPDSADRVEEYTAQLQRDWGVEIVDSIPELCAKVDGVLITSVDGRPHLEQARQVIAAGKPMFIDKPVAGSFADGLEIARLAKRAGVPWFGGSSLRWYDGVRQAISPQTVGEIIGCDAYSPCSLEPHHPDLFWYGVHGVEILYAAMGRGCRTVSRTSTPDTDYVVGVWGDGRVGTFRGSRTGAHDYGATVFGTNGIATARGHSYRGLLVEIVKFMQTKQSPMSPEEIVEVLAFMEAADASKRQGGAPVPLPEFSLD
;
A
#
# COMPACT_ATOMS: atom_id res chain seq x y z
N MET A 1 -62.09 -51.28 69.67
CA MET A 1 -61.83 -51.77 68.33
C MET A 1 -61.13 -50.65 67.57
N ASN A 2 -59.82 -50.60 67.68
CA ASN A 2 -59.00 -49.57 67.06
C ASN A 2 -58.03 -50.24 66.12
N ALA A 3 -58.15 -49.97 64.85
CA ALA A 3 -57.17 -50.37 63.81
C ALA A 3 -56.12 -49.26 63.61
N THR A 4 -54.90 -49.61 63.88
CA THR A 4 -53.73 -48.72 63.69
C THR A 4 -53.17 -48.97 62.31
N THR A 5 -53.23 -47.99 61.44
CA THR A 5 -52.64 -48.02 60.12
C THR A 5 -51.19 -47.45 60.22
N ALA A 6 -50.22 -48.27 59.79
CA ALA A 6 -48.79 -47.90 59.71
C ALA A 6 -48.56 -47.15 58.37
N VAL A 7 -47.95 -45.99 58.50
CA VAL A 7 -47.50 -45.19 57.34
C VAL A 7 -46.04 -45.51 57.04
N ALA A 8 -45.76 -45.98 55.82
CA ALA A 8 -44.40 -46.23 55.31
C ALA A 8 -43.79 -44.94 54.81
N ALA A 9 -42.57 -44.65 55.25
CA ALA A 9 -41.74 -43.51 54.77
C ALA A 9 -41.08 -43.83 53.42
N PRO A 10 -40.97 -42.89 52.48
CA PRO A 10 -40.24 -43.07 51.22
C PRO A 10 -38.74 -42.87 51.39
N SER A 11 -37.98 -43.82 50.89
CA SER A 11 -36.52 -43.75 50.79
C SER A 11 -36.06 -42.68 49.83
N ALA A 12 -35.30 -41.70 50.30
CA ALA A 12 -34.69 -40.65 49.46
C ALA A 12 -33.47 -41.27 48.74
N LEU A 13 -33.55 -41.28 47.41
CA LEU A 13 -32.45 -41.66 46.52
C LEU A 13 -31.56 -40.41 46.31
N VAL A 14 -30.36 -40.40 46.90
CA VAL A 14 -29.36 -39.32 46.70
C VAL A 14 -28.61 -39.58 45.39
N VAL A 15 -28.94 -38.83 44.34
CA VAL A 15 -28.20 -38.83 43.09
C VAL A 15 -27.04 -37.87 43.24
N ALA A 16 -25.83 -38.39 43.39
CA ALA A 16 -24.59 -37.60 43.36
C ALA A 16 -24.25 -37.20 41.92
N LEU A 17 -24.48 -35.94 41.54
CA LEU A 17 -23.95 -35.36 40.30
C LEU A 17 -22.47 -35.13 40.42
N LEU A 18 -21.66 -35.97 39.78
CA LEU A 18 -20.23 -35.69 39.53
C LEU A 18 -20.13 -34.60 38.42
N LEU A 19 -19.91 -33.34 38.79
CA LEU A 19 -19.48 -32.29 37.91
C LEU A 19 -18.01 -32.51 37.52
N ALA A 20 -17.77 -33.11 36.36
CA ALA A 20 -16.46 -33.15 35.75
C ALA A 20 -16.10 -31.74 35.27
N ALA A 21 -15.28 -31.02 36.03
CA ALA A 21 -14.66 -29.77 35.58
C ALA A 21 -13.69 -30.07 34.41
N VAL A 22 -14.15 -29.90 33.20
CA VAL A 22 -13.28 -29.86 32.01
C VAL A 22 -12.46 -28.58 32.11
N ALA A 23 -11.26 -28.68 32.64
CA ALA A 23 -10.27 -27.63 32.60
C ALA A 23 -9.93 -27.40 31.11
N SER A 24 -10.52 -26.38 30.51
CA SER A 24 -10.12 -25.87 29.17
C SER A 24 -8.65 -25.39 29.32
N ALA A 25 -7.71 -26.18 28.84
CA ALA A 25 -6.34 -25.70 28.65
C ALA A 25 -6.38 -24.45 27.77
N PRO A 26 -5.64 -23.39 28.11
CA PRO A 26 -5.58 -22.23 27.25
C PRO A 26 -5.08 -22.68 25.88
N SER A 27 -5.88 -22.46 24.85
CA SER A 27 -5.49 -22.68 23.46
C SER A 27 -4.24 -21.84 23.23
N ARG A 28 -3.10 -22.49 23.10
CA ARG A 28 -1.86 -21.86 22.67
C ARG A 28 -2.18 -21.29 21.29
N ALA A 29 -2.30 -19.97 21.19
CA ALA A 29 -2.44 -19.31 19.91
C ALA A 29 -1.31 -19.84 19.02
N GLN A 30 -1.67 -20.53 17.96
CA GLN A 30 -0.71 -21.11 17.02
C GLN A 30 0.02 -19.91 16.40
N GLU A 31 1.28 -19.69 16.76
CA GLU A 31 2.09 -18.64 16.16
C GLU A 31 2.06 -18.86 14.65
N GLN A 32 1.46 -17.91 13.95
CA GLN A 32 1.43 -17.97 12.48
C GLN A 32 2.87 -17.92 11.96
N PRO A 33 3.22 -18.76 10.99
CA PRO A 33 4.58 -18.77 10.46
C PRO A 33 4.92 -17.38 9.91
N VAL A 34 6.12 -16.89 10.23
CA VAL A 34 6.61 -15.59 9.73
C VAL A 34 6.74 -15.66 8.21
N ILE A 35 6.07 -14.74 7.53
CA ILE A 35 6.07 -14.65 6.06
C ILE A 35 7.45 -14.20 5.58
N ARG A 36 8.02 -14.93 4.63
CA ARG A 36 9.29 -14.58 3.98
C ARG A 36 9.02 -13.68 2.80
N LEU A 37 9.57 -12.48 2.81
CA LEU A 37 9.44 -11.49 1.76
C LEU A 37 10.73 -11.34 0.96
N GLY A 38 10.58 -11.13 -0.35
CA GLY A 38 11.65 -10.79 -1.27
C GLY A 38 11.52 -9.37 -1.79
N LEU A 39 12.64 -8.68 -1.94
CA LEU A 39 12.72 -7.35 -2.55
C LEU A 39 13.18 -7.46 -4.00
N VAL A 40 12.52 -6.77 -4.91
CA VAL A 40 12.92 -6.62 -6.32
C VAL A 40 13.22 -5.14 -6.58
N GLY A 41 14.50 -4.82 -6.86
CA GLY A 41 15.01 -3.44 -6.95
C GLY A 41 15.47 -2.93 -5.58
N LEU A 42 16.81 -2.81 -5.43
CA LEU A 42 17.43 -2.44 -4.15
C LEU A 42 18.01 -1.01 -4.20
N ASP A 43 17.37 -0.12 -4.93
CA ASP A 43 17.87 1.22 -5.30
C ASP A 43 17.08 2.38 -4.68
N THR A 44 16.13 2.09 -3.80
CA THR A 44 15.36 3.10 -3.05
C THR A 44 15.62 3.01 -1.54
N SER A 45 15.55 4.14 -0.83
CA SER A 45 15.61 4.16 0.63
C SER A 45 14.52 3.32 1.33
N HIS A 46 13.46 2.99 0.61
CA HIS A 46 12.38 2.13 1.12
C HIS A 46 12.87 0.73 1.47
N VAL A 47 13.83 0.15 0.72
CA VAL A 47 14.33 -1.20 1.01
C VAL A 47 15.00 -1.28 2.39
N ILE A 48 15.71 -0.22 2.77
CA ILE A 48 16.32 -0.10 4.08
C ILE A 48 15.27 0.12 5.17
N ALA A 49 14.36 1.08 4.95
CA ALA A 49 13.31 1.42 5.91
C ALA A 49 12.36 0.24 6.14
N PHE A 50 11.88 -0.41 5.07
CA PHE A 50 10.95 -1.54 5.16
C PHE A 50 11.62 -2.73 5.86
N THR A 51 12.87 -3.04 5.49
CA THR A 51 13.61 -4.14 6.12
C THR A 51 13.83 -3.86 7.60
N SER A 52 14.23 -2.64 7.98
CA SER A 52 14.38 -2.27 9.39
C SER A 52 13.08 -2.43 10.18
N ILE A 53 11.97 -1.95 9.66
CA ILE A 53 10.66 -2.04 10.34
C ILE A 53 10.14 -3.49 10.43
N LEU A 54 10.46 -4.35 9.46
CA LEU A 54 9.99 -5.74 9.43
C LEU A 54 10.94 -6.72 10.15
N ASN A 55 12.25 -6.45 10.16
CA ASN A 55 13.26 -7.40 10.62
C ASN A 55 13.81 -7.08 11.99
N ASP A 56 13.73 -5.83 12.46
CA ASP A 56 14.30 -5.40 13.74
C ASP A 56 13.22 -5.17 14.81
N PRO A 57 13.07 -6.10 15.79
CA PRO A 57 12.12 -5.93 16.89
C PRO A 57 12.42 -4.73 17.81
N GLN A 58 13.61 -4.11 17.72
CA GLN A 58 13.95 -2.90 18.47
C GLN A 58 13.55 -1.61 17.74
N ASN A 59 13.15 -1.72 16.48
CA ASN A 59 12.64 -0.55 15.73
C ASN A 59 11.33 -0.06 16.39
N PRO A 60 11.18 1.24 16.73
CA PRO A 60 9.96 1.77 17.36
C PRO A 60 8.71 1.61 16.48
N GLU A 61 8.88 1.46 15.17
CA GLU A 61 7.81 1.22 14.21
C GLU A 61 7.65 -0.27 13.84
N TYR A 62 8.29 -1.20 14.56
CA TYR A 62 8.30 -2.62 14.25
C TYR A 62 6.91 -3.19 13.91
N VAL A 63 6.85 -3.97 12.83
CA VAL A 63 5.64 -4.68 12.39
C VAL A 63 5.95 -6.18 12.34
N PRO A 64 5.37 -6.99 13.25
CA PRO A 64 5.59 -8.44 13.28
C PRO A 64 4.80 -9.16 12.17
N GLY A 65 5.19 -10.43 11.92
CA GLY A 65 4.46 -11.35 11.03
C GLY A 65 5.10 -11.56 9.67
N ALA A 66 6.06 -10.73 9.28
CA ALA A 66 6.85 -10.93 8.05
C ALA A 66 8.31 -10.56 8.25
N LYS A 67 9.20 -11.06 7.39
CA LYS A 67 10.61 -10.69 7.32
C LYS A 67 11.09 -10.64 5.87
N VAL A 68 11.91 -9.65 5.55
CA VAL A 68 12.70 -9.61 4.33
C VAL A 68 13.86 -10.58 4.45
N VAL A 69 13.96 -11.55 3.53
CA VAL A 69 14.97 -12.62 3.59
C VAL A 69 15.83 -12.70 2.33
N ALA A 70 15.35 -12.19 1.20
CA ALA A 70 16.07 -12.22 -0.07
C ALA A 70 15.85 -10.93 -0.86
N GLY A 71 16.78 -10.61 -1.77
CA GLY A 71 16.71 -9.45 -2.64
C GLY A 71 17.31 -9.72 -4.01
N PHE A 72 16.66 -9.18 -5.05
CA PHE A 72 17.19 -9.07 -6.41
C PHE A 72 17.57 -7.61 -6.66
N LYS A 73 18.81 -7.35 -7.05
CA LYS A 73 19.40 -6.03 -7.08
C LYS A 73 18.67 -5.05 -8.00
N GLY A 74 18.37 -5.43 -9.25
CA GLY A 74 17.76 -4.52 -10.22
C GLY A 74 18.62 -3.28 -10.50
N GLY A 75 17.94 -2.15 -10.66
CA GLY A 75 18.56 -0.84 -10.88
C GLY A 75 18.36 -0.33 -12.30
N SER A 76 18.31 1.02 -12.43
CA SER A 76 18.20 1.76 -13.69
C SER A 76 19.45 2.64 -13.86
N PRO A 77 20.41 2.26 -14.72
CA PRO A 77 21.71 2.94 -14.80
C PRO A 77 21.64 4.36 -15.38
N ASP A 78 20.52 4.71 -16.04
CA ASP A 78 20.26 6.06 -16.56
C ASP A 78 19.61 7.00 -15.53
N LEU A 79 19.25 6.48 -14.32
CA LEU A 79 18.72 7.27 -13.22
C LEU A 79 19.80 7.43 -12.14
N PRO A 80 20.27 8.65 -11.86
CA PRO A 80 21.26 8.88 -10.79
C PRO A 80 20.81 8.35 -9.43
N ASP A 81 19.56 8.58 -9.06
CA ASP A 81 18.96 8.09 -7.81
C ASP A 81 18.97 6.57 -7.66
N SER A 82 18.98 5.82 -8.76
CA SER A 82 19.13 4.38 -8.78
C SER A 82 20.61 3.97 -8.79
N ALA A 83 21.35 4.45 -9.76
CA ALA A 83 22.75 4.07 -10.01
C ALA A 83 23.66 4.32 -8.80
N ASP A 84 23.46 5.45 -8.11
CA ASP A 84 24.30 5.87 -6.98
C ASP A 84 24.02 5.09 -5.68
N ARG A 85 22.82 4.46 -5.55
CA ARG A 85 22.36 3.86 -4.30
C ARG A 85 22.33 2.33 -4.27
N VAL A 86 22.17 1.71 -5.42
CA VAL A 86 21.89 0.26 -5.51
C VAL A 86 23.00 -0.60 -4.88
N GLU A 87 24.26 -0.24 -5.03
CA GLU A 87 25.38 -0.99 -4.45
C GLU A 87 25.43 -0.84 -2.92
N GLU A 88 25.30 0.39 -2.43
CA GLU A 88 25.32 0.69 -1.00
C GLU A 88 24.18 0.00 -0.27
N TYR A 89 22.96 0.12 -0.76
CA TYR A 89 21.78 -0.49 -0.12
C TYR A 89 21.83 -2.03 -0.19
N THR A 90 22.34 -2.59 -1.29
CA THR A 90 22.57 -4.04 -1.38
C THR A 90 23.53 -4.50 -0.30
N ALA A 91 24.69 -3.84 -0.17
CA ALA A 91 25.70 -4.16 0.84
C ALA A 91 25.15 -3.98 2.28
N GLN A 92 24.33 -2.94 2.50
CA GLN A 92 23.69 -2.69 3.79
C GLN A 92 22.69 -3.79 4.16
N LEU A 93 21.81 -4.19 3.23
CA LEU A 93 20.82 -5.27 3.45
C LEU A 93 21.50 -6.60 3.83
N GLN A 94 22.62 -6.94 3.16
CA GLN A 94 23.40 -8.14 3.49
C GLN A 94 24.04 -8.04 4.87
N ARG A 95 24.72 -6.92 5.16
CA ARG A 95 25.48 -6.72 6.39
C ARG A 95 24.60 -6.64 7.62
N ASP A 96 23.54 -5.84 7.56
CA ASP A 96 22.76 -5.46 8.76
C ASP A 96 21.62 -6.44 9.05
N TRP A 97 21.08 -7.12 8.04
CA TRP A 97 19.94 -8.05 8.19
C TRP A 97 20.15 -9.43 7.57
N GLY A 98 21.32 -9.71 6.98
CA GLY A 98 21.60 -11.03 6.38
C GLY A 98 20.71 -11.37 5.18
N VAL A 99 20.21 -10.36 4.45
CA VAL A 99 19.37 -10.56 3.26
C VAL A 99 20.20 -11.26 2.18
N GLU A 100 19.71 -12.40 1.69
CA GLU A 100 20.36 -13.14 0.61
C GLU A 100 20.15 -12.42 -0.73
N ILE A 101 21.23 -12.10 -1.43
CA ILE A 101 21.14 -11.50 -2.76
C ILE A 101 21.17 -12.60 -3.82
N VAL A 102 20.20 -12.56 -4.72
CA VAL A 102 20.03 -13.55 -5.79
C VAL A 102 20.19 -12.92 -7.17
N ASP A 103 20.48 -13.76 -8.18
CA ASP A 103 20.80 -13.31 -9.52
C ASP A 103 19.57 -13.13 -10.44
N SER A 104 18.39 -13.58 -10.00
CA SER A 104 17.19 -13.47 -10.79
C SER A 104 15.90 -13.40 -9.96
N ILE A 105 14.84 -12.80 -10.53
CA ILE A 105 13.51 -12.74 -9.92
C ILE A 105 12.89 -14.15 -9.77
N PRO A 106 12.99 -15.08 -10.73
CA PRO A 106 12.55 -16.45 -10.54
C PRO A 106 13.23 -17.16 -9.36
N GLU A 107 14.54 -16.96 -9.17
CA GLU A 107 15.26 -17.50 -8.03
C GLU A 107 14.76 -16.91 -6.71
N LEU A 108 14.56 -15.57 -6.66
CA LEU A 108 13.94 -14.90 -5.51
C LEU A 108 12.59 -15.54 -5.18
N CYS A 109 11.73 -15.68 -6.18
CA CYS A 109 10.39 -16.23 -6.00
C CYS A 109 10.38 -17.66 -5.44
N ALA A 110 11.40 -18.47 -5.75
CA ALA A 110 11.54 -19.82 -5.20
C ALA A 110 11.84 -19.84 -3.69
N LYS A 111 12.37 -18.74 -3.13
CA LYS A 111 12.84 -18.65 -1.74
C LYS A 111 11.82 -17.96 -0.81
N VAL A 112 10.81 -17.27 -1.34
CA VAL A 112 9.93 -16.37 -0.59
C VAL A 112 8.44 -16.71 -0.73
N ASP A 113 7.63 -16.19 0.19
CA ASP A 113 6.18 -16.38 0.21
C ASP A 113 5.43 -15.21 -0.48
N GLY A 114 6.07 -14.05 -0.58
CA GLY A 114 5.56 -12.85 -1.26
C GLY A 114 6.68 -11.93 -1.69
N VAL A 115 6.39 -11.02 -2.62
CA VAL A 115 7.36 -10.12 -3.23
C VAL A 115 6.96 -8.67 -3.06
N LEU A 116 7.94 -7.81 -2.73
CA LEU A 116 7.83 -6.36 -2.80
C LEU A 116 8.66 -5.89 -3.99
N ILE A 117 8.01 -5.33 -5.02
CA ILE A 117 8.70 -4.68 -6.13
C ILE A 117 8.96 -3.24 -5.69
N THR A 118 10.24 -2.91 -5.52
CA THR A 118 10.70 -1.69 -4.85
C THR A 118 11.68 -0.88 -5.68
N SER A 119 11.86 -1.17 -6.98
CA SER A 119 12.68 -0.31 -7.84
C SER A 119 12.21 1.14 -7.74
N VAL A 120 13.15 2.10 -7.62
CA VAL A 120 12.79 3.53 -7.56
C VAL A 120 12.17 4.03 -8.86
N ASP A 121 12.53 3.37 -9.96
CA ASP A 121 12.05 3.60 -11.31
C ASP A 121 10.80 2.76 -11.60
N GLY A 122 9.70 3.41 -11.94
CA GLY A 122 8.46 2.71 -12.31
C GLY A 122 8.48 2.04 -13.70
N ARG A 123 9.44 2.41 -14.57
CA ARG A 123 9.53 1.89 -15.95
C ARG A 123 9.77 0.37 -16.03
N PRO A 124 10.65 -0.25 -15.22
CA PRO A 124 10.84 -1.70 -15.23
C PRO A 124 9.75 -2.51 -14.49
N HIS A 125 8.83 -1.88 -13.78
CA HIS A 125 7.88 -2.59 -12.92
C HIS A 125 6.99 -3.59 -13.68
N LEU A 126 6.57 -3.28 -14.90
CA LEU A 126 5.77 -4.22 -15.71
C LEU A 126 6.54 -5.52 -15.97
N GLU A 127 7.81 -5.44 -16.37
CA GLU A 127 8.60 -6.64 -16.65
C GLU A 127 8.97 -7.42 -15.39
N GLN A 128 9.22 -6.71 -14.28
CA GLN A 128 9.43 -7.33 -12.98
C GLN A 128 8.16 -8.04 -12.49
N ALA A 129 7.00 -7.39 -12.60
CA ALA A 129 5.71 -7.97 -12.24
C ALA A 129 5.36 -9.19 -13.09
N ARG A 130 5.69 -9.22 -14.40
CA ARG A 130 5.48 -10.39 -15.27
C ARG A 130 6.15 -11.63 -14.70
N GLN A 131 7.39 -11.51 -14.23
CA GLN A 131 8.15 -12.62 -13.68
C GLN A 131 7.58 -13.09 -12.33
N VAL A 132 7.17 -12.15 -11.47
CA VAL A 132 6.52 -12.47 -10.19
C VAL A 132 5.16 -13.14 -10.40
N ILE A 133 4.36 -12.63 -11.34
CA ILE A 133 3.06 -13.21 -11.74
C ILE A 133 3.26 -14.62 -12.29
N ALA A 134 4.25 -14.84 -13.17
CA ALA A 134 4.56 -16.17 -13.70
C ALA A 134 4.93 -17.18 -12.61
N ALA A 135 5.55 -16.72 -11.51
CA ALA A 135 5.86 -17.52 -10.34
C ALA A 135 4.67 -17.70 -9.37
N GLY A 136 3.51 -17.11 -9.65
CA GLY A 136 2.31 -17.19 -8.82
C GLY A 136 2.43 -16.56 -7.44
N LYS A 137 3.34 -15.59 -7.25
CA LYS A 137 3.57 -14.99 -5.93
C LYS A 137 2.71 -13.74 -5.71
N PRO A 138 2.06 -13.60 -4.54
CA PRO A 138 1.42 -12.34 -4.17
C PRO A 138 2.47 -11.24 -4.13
N MET A 139 2.10 -10.04 -4.61
CA MET A 139 3.05 -8.94 -4.69
C MET A 139 2.47 -7.60 -4.24
N PHE A 140 3.32 -6.79 -3.64
CA PHE A 140 3.17 -5.36 -3.49
C PHE A 140 4.09 -4.65 -4.48
N ILE A 141 3.60 -3.61 -5.13
CA ILE A 141 4.39 -2.76 -6.03
C ILE A 141 4.47 -1.35 -5.43
N ASP A 142 5.68 -0.90 -5.15
CA ASP A 142 5.92 0.43 -4.60
C ASP A 142 5.62 1.53 -5.63
N LYS A 143 5.56 2.75 -5.18
CA LYS A 143 5.31 3.92 -6.03
C LYS A 143 6.56 4.32 -6.86
N PRO A 144 6.30 4.77 -8.10
CA PRO A 144 5.05 4.65 -8.83
C PRO A 144 4.82 3.19 -9.25
N VAL A 145 3.58 2.75 -9.22
CA VAL A 145 3.25 1.35 -9.55
C VAL A 145 3.71 0.95 -10.96
N ALA A 146 3.80 1.91 -11.86
CA ALA A 146 4.35 1.74 -13.21
C ALA A 146 4.85 3.10 -13.74
N GLY A 147 5.63 3.07 -14.82
CA GLY A 147 6.11 4.26 -15.52
C GLY A 147 5.06 4.90 -16.45
N SER A 148 3.91 4.24 -16.66
CA SER A 148 2.81 4.75 -17.49
C SER A 148 1.47 4.16 -17.07
N PHE A 149 0.36 4.81 -17.47
CA PHE A 149 -0.98 4.24 -17.33
C PHE A 149 -1.11 2.90 -18.07
N ALA A 150 -0.57 2.79 -19.27
CA ALA A 150 -0.66 1.57 -20.08
C ALA A 150 0.03 0.39 -19.40
N ASP A 151 1.20 0.59 -18.82
CA ASP A 151 1.93 -0.46 -18.11
C ASP A 151 1.21 -0.88 -16.81
N GLY A 152 0.67 0.08 -16.06
CA GLY A 152 -0.12 -0.23 -14.87
C GLY A 152 -1.41 -1.00 -15.18
N LEU A 153 -2.08 -0.65 -16.26
CA LEU A 153 -3.26 -1.38 -16.76
C LEU A 153 -2.88 -2.81 -17.18
N GLU A 154 -1.75 -2.99 -17.85
CA GLU A 154 -1.28 -4.32 -18.23
C GLU A 154 -0.88 -5.17 -17.03
N ILE A 155 -0.23 -4.59 -16.00
CA ILE A 155 0.03 -5.28 -14.72
C ILE A 155 -1.28 -5.80 -14.12
N ALA A 156 -2.29 -4.94 -14.03
CA ALA A 156 -3.59 -5.29 -13.46
C ALA A 156 -4.28 -6.43 -14.24
N ARG A 157 -4.24 -6.37 -15.57
CA ARG A 157 -4.79 -7.41 -16.46
C ARG A 157 -4.05 -8.74 -16.35
N LEU A 158 -2.71 -8.70 -16.32
CA LEU A 158 -1.88 -9.90 -16.15
C LEU A 158 -2.16 -10.58 -14.82
N ALA A 159 -2.16 -9.83 -13.73
CA ALA A 159 -2.43 -10.34 -12.39
C ALA A 159 -3.85 -10.94 -12.30
N LYS A 160 -4.86 -10.26 -12.87
CA LYS A 160 -6.24 -10.76 -12.94
C LYS A 160 -6.33 -12.09 -13.71
N ARG A 161 -5.74 -12.17 -14.92
CA ARG A 161 -5.74 -13.39 -15.72
C ARG A 161 -5.04 -14.57 -15.03
N ALA A 162 -3.98 -14.30 -14.29
CA ALA A 162 -3.23 -15.31 -13.55
C ALA A 162 -3.82 -15.65 -12.17
N GLY A 163 -4.79 -14.91 -11.68
CA GLY A 163 -5.33 -15.07 -10.33
C GLY A 163 -4.33 -14.72 -9.23
N VAL A 164 -3.33 -13.88 -9.53
CA VAL A 164 -2.29 -13.47 -8.58
C VAL A 164 -2.76 -12.22 -7.83
N PRO A 165 -2.89 -12.29 -6.50
CA PRO A 165 -3.28 -11.13 -5.70
C PRO A 165 -2.13 -10.11 -5.65
N TRP A 166 -2.49 -8.82 -5.74
CA TRP A 166 -1.55 -7.74 -5.68
C TRP A 166 -2.19 -6.43 -5.21
N PHE A 167 -1.38 -5.49 -4.76
CA PHE A 167 -1.72 -4.08 -4.65
C PHE A 167 -0.43 -3.25 -4.75
N GLY A 168 -0.57 -1.93 -4.80
CA GLY A 168 0.59 -1.04 -4.86
C GLY A 168 0.21 0.40 -4.53
N GLY A 169 1.22 1.26 -4.42
CA GLY A 169 1.06 2.69 -4.18
C GLY A 169 1.96 3.24 -3.08
N SER A 170 1.69 4.48 -2.66
CA SER A 170 2.51 5.20 -1.69
C SER A 170 2.11 4.90 -0.24
N SER A 171 3.11 4.87 0.66
CA SER A 171 2.91 4.80 2.12
C SER A 171 2.04 5.92 2.69
N LEU A 172 1.98 7.06 2.01
CA LEU A 172 1.23 8.23 2.48
C LEU A 172 -0.27 8.00 2.54
N ARG A 173 -0.81 7.15 1.69
CA ARG A 173 -2.22 6.69 1.76
C ARG A 173 -2.54 6.04 3.12
N TRP A 174 -1.57 5.36 3.71
CA TRP A 174 -1.70 4.57 4.93
C TRP A 174 -1.18 5.28 6.17
N TYR A 175 -0.69 6.52 6.03
CA TYR A 175 -0.24 7.32 7.15
C TYR A 175 -1.42 7.61 8.10
N ASP A 176 -1.23 7.40 9.40
CA ASP A 176 -2.29 7.53 10.40
C ASP A 176 -2.95 8.91 10.40
N GLY A 177 -2.16 9.98 10.17
CA GLY A 177 -2.70 11.33 10.06
C GLY A 177 -3.67 11.48 8.88
N VAL A 178 -3.38 10.87 7.72
CA VAL A 178 -4.28 10.85 6.56
C VAL A 178 -5.52 10.01 6.87
N ARG A 179 -5.33 8.80 7.42
CA ARG A 179 -6.44 7.89 7.78
C ARG A 179 -7.40 8.54 8.79
N GLN A 180 -6.86 9.28 9.74
CA GLN A 180 -7.67 10.03 10.71
C GLN A 180 -8.43 11.18 10.05
N ALA A 181 -7.75 11.97 9.19
CA ALA A 181 -8.35 13.12 8.51
C ALA A 181 -9.50 12.74 7.56
N ILE A 182 -9.41 11.56 6.90
CA ILE A 182 -10.45 11.05 5.98
C ILE A 182 -11.54 10.23 6.68
N SER A 183 -11.45 10.05 7.99
CA SER A 183 -12.39 9.19 8.72
C SER A 183 -13.77 9.83 8.79
N PRO A 184 -14.86 9.04 8.57
CA PRO A 184 -16.24 9.55 8.72
C PRO A 184 -16.53 10.14 10.08
N GLN A 185 -15.87 9.67 11.14
CA GLN A 185 -15.99 10.21 12.49
C GLN A 185 -15.38 11.64 12.60
N THR A 186 -14.40 11.96 11.76
CA THR A 186 -13.73 13.27 11.78
C THR A 186 -14.43 14.28 10.88
N VAL A 187 -14.74 13.92 9.64
CA VAL A 187 -15.24 14.87 8.65
C VAL A 187 -16.64 14.57 8.10
N GLY A 188 -17.21 13.40 8.40
CA GLY A 188 -18.45 12.93 7.76
C GLY A 188 -18.19 12.44 6.33
N GLU A 189 -19.12 12.73 5.42
CA GLU A 189 -18.93 12.45 3.98
C GLU A 189 -17.96 13.48 3.38
N ILE A 190 -16.97 12.99 2.61
CA ILE A 190 -15.95 13.84 2.00
C ILE A 190 -16.54 14.54 0.77
N ILE A 191 -16.47 15.88 0.75
CA ILE A 191 -16.94 16.74 -0.34
C ILE A 191 -15.80 17.33 -1.17
N GLY A 192 -14.54 17.26 -0.69
CA GLY A 192 -13.36 17.74 -1.41
C GLY A 192 -12.08 17.48 -0.63
N CYS A 193 -10.93 17.59 -1.32
CA CYS A 193 -9.62 17.44 -0.71
C CYS A 193 -8.57 18.26 -1.45
N ASP A 194 -7.72 18.96 -0.72
CA ASP A 194 -6.53 19.66 -1.22
C ASP A 194 -5.28 18.97 -0.67
N ALA A 195 -4.63 18.14 -1.50
CA ALA A 195 -3.42 17.43 -1.15
C ALA A 195 -2.16 18.20 -1.58
N TYR A 196 -1.04 17.97 -0.91
CA TYR A 196 0.25 18.54 -1.28
C TYR A 196 1.42 17.59 -0.96
N SER A 197 2.48 17.70 -1.78
CA SER A 197 3.76 17.01 -1.55
C SER A 197 4.91 17.74 -2.25
N PRO A 198 6.18 17.38 -1.97
CA PRO A 198 7.27 17.63 -2.90
C PRO A 198 6.93 17.05 -4.28
N CYS A 199 7.46 17.67 -5.35
CA CYS A 199 7.20 17.25 -6.72
C CYS A 199 8.43 17.54 -7.58
N SER A 200 9.58 16.95 -7.23
CA SER A 200 10.77 16.99 -8.07
C SER A 200 10.49 16.29 -9.40
N LEU A 201 11.19 16.72 -10.45
CA LEU A 201 11.13 16.13 -11.78
C LEU A 201 12.43 15.37 -12.03
N GLU A 202 12.31 14.28 -12.79
CA GLU A 202 13.44 13.49 -13.27
C GLU A 202 13.36 13.41 -14.80
N PRO A 203 14.39 13.90 -15.54
CA PRO A 203 14.32 13.94 -17.01
C PRO A 203 14.10 12.61 -17.70
N HIS A 204 14.54 11.51 -17.09
CA HIS A 204 14.42 10.15 -17.65
C HIS A 204 13.15 9.43 -17.21
N HIS A 205 12.32 10.08 -16.39
CA HIS A 205 11.09 9.48 -15.84
C HIS A 205 9.87 10.35 -16.20
N PRO A 206 8.68 9.76 -16.40
CA PRO A 206 7.46 10.54 -16.57
C PRO A 206 7.21 11.49 -15.39
N ASP A 207 6.81 12.69 -15.72
CA ASP A 207 6.77 13.90 -14.93
C ASP A 207 6.17 13.73 -13.51
N LEU A 208 4.83 13.65 -13.37
CA LEU A 208 4.19 13.48 -12.06
C LEU A 208 4.45 12.12 -11.42
N PHE A 209 4.73 11.11 -12.22
CA PHE A 209 5.00 9.76 -11.73
C PHE A 209 6.23 9.68 -10.83
N TRP A 210 7.23 10.56 -11.04
CA TRP A 210 8.47 10.52 -10.27
C TRP A 210 8.24 10.80 -8.78
N TYR A 211 7.69 11.98 -8.45
CA TYR A 211 7.52 12.38 -7.06
C TYR A 211 6.12 12.92 -6.74
N GLY A 212 5.42 13.49 -7.73
CA GLY A 212 4.05 13.98 -7.56
C GLY A 212 3.04 12.89 -7.17
N VAL A 213 3.36 11.63 -7.49
CA VAL A 213 2.58 10.45 -7.11
C VAL A 213 2.23 10.42 -5.62
N HIS A 214 3.11 10.90 -4.74
CA HIS A 214 2.86 10.94 -3.30
C HIS A 214 1.63 11.76 -2.92
N GLY A 215 1.52 12.98 -3.45
CA GLY A 215 0.35 13.83 -3.20
C GLY A 215 -0.91 13.34 -3.91
N VAL A 216 -0.77 12.76 -5.10
CA VAL A 216 -1.90 12.15 -5.82
C VAL A 216 -2.45 10.94 -5.04
N GLU A 217 -1.60 10.15 -4.42
CA GLU A 217 -2.02 9.03 -3.56
C GLU A 217 -2.78 9.49 -2.31
N ILE A 218 -2.36 10.60 -1.69
CA ILE A 218 -3.12 11.21 -0.58
C ILE A 218 -4.48 11.70 -1.08
N LEU A 219 -4.50 12.36 -2.25
CA LEU A 219 -5.74 12.85 -2.87
C LEU A 219 -6.73 11.70 -3.11
N TYR A 220 -6.25 10.60 -3.70
CA TYR A 220 -7.10 9.43 -3.96
C TYR A 220 -7.49 8.67 -2.70
N ALA A 221 -6.68 8.69 -1.64
CA ALA A 221 -7.09 8.15 -0.34
C ALA A 221 -8.33 8.85 0.21
N ALA A 222 -8.46 10.17 -0.03
CA ALA A 222 -9.61 10.95 0.38
C ALA A 222 -10.79 10.85 -0.61
N MET A 223 -10.52 11.07 -1.89
CA MET A 223 -11.56 11.25 -2.91
C MET A 223 -12.09 9.93 -3.48
N GLY A 224 -11.29 8.85 -3.42
CA GLY A 224 -11.61 7.59 -4.08
C GLY A 224 -11.65 7.70 -5.60
N ARG A 225 -12.17 6.66 -6.25
CA ARG A 225 -12.33 6.58 -7.71
C ARG A 225 -13.42 7.51 -8.24
N GLY A 226 -13.36 7.76 -9.56
CA GLY A 226 -14.41 8.42 -10.30
C GLY A 226 -14.06 9.81 -10.82
N CYS A 227 -12.76 10.17 -10.84
CA CYS A 227 -12.31 11.38 -11.51
C CYS A 227 -12.64 11.31 -13.01
N ARG A 228 -13.14 12.41 -13.57
CA ARG A 228 -13.56 12.51 -14.98
C ARG A 228 -12.65 13.37 -15.83
N THR A 229 -12.18 14.48 -15.26
CA THR A 229 -11.31 15.42 -15.96
C THR A 229 -10.24 15.96 -15.04
N VAL A 230 -9.07 16.24 -15.62
CA VAL A 230 -7.93 16.80 -14.91
C VAL A 230 -7.41 18.01 -15.67
N SER A 231 -7.08 19.08 -14.95
CA SER A 231 -6.34 20.22 -15.49
C SER A 231 -5.12 20.50 -14.63
N ARG A 232 -4.01 20.96 -15.25
CA ARG A 232 -2.75 21.22 -14.54
C ARG A 232 -2.13 22.54 -14.97
N THR A 233 -1.94 23.44 -14.02
CA THR A 233 -1.08 24.62 -14.16
C THR A 233 0.31 24.29 -13.66
N SER A 234 1.34 24.54 -14.47
CA SER A 234 2.74 24.24 -14.13
C SER A 234 3.60 25.48 -14.26
N THR A 235 4.44 25.71 -13.27
CA THR A 235 5.50 26.72 -13.26
C THR A 235 6.84 26.03 -12.95
N PRO A 236 8.00 26.71 -13.04
CA PRO A 236 9.25 26.11 -12.63
C PRO A 236 9.25 25.56 -11.19
N ASP A 237 8.52 26.20 -10.28
CA ASP A 237 8.54 25.92 -8.86
C ASP A 237 7.35 25.09 -8.35
N THR A 238 6.26 25.03 -9.10
CA THR A 238 5.01 24.47 -8.59
C THR A 238 4.17 23.87 -9.70
N ASP A 239 3.56 22.74 -9.39
CA ASP A 239 2.40 22.20 -10.11
C ASP A 239 1.12 22.39 -9.29
N TYR A 240 0.04 22.74 -9.95
CA TYR A 240 -1.29 22.75 -9.35
C TYR A 240 -2.25 21.98 -10.26
N VAL A 241 -2.72 20.86 -9.75
CA VAL A 241 -3.58 19.92 -10.48
C VAL A 241 -4.97 19.96 -9.88
N VAL A 242 -5.98 20.05 -10.72
CA VAL A 242 -7.39 20.03 -10.33
C VAL A 242 -8.08 18.86 -11.01
N GLY A 243 -8.65 17.96 -10.22
CA GLY A 243 -9.51 16.87 -10.66
C GLY A 243 -10.98 17.15 -10.38
N VAL A 244 -11.86 16.81 -11.32
CA VAL A 244 -13.31 16.87 -11.16
C VAL A 244 -13.87 15.46 -11.23
N TRP A 245 -14.54 15.04 -10.15
CA TRP A 245 -15.18 13.73 -10.04
C TRP A 245 -16.56 13.71 -10.70
N GLY A 246 -17.02 12.53 -11.09
CA GLY A 246 -18.31 12.36 -11.78
C GLY A 246 -19.53 12.69 -10.92
N ASP A 247 -19.38 12.76 -9.62
CA ASP A 247 -20.41 13.20 -8.66
C ASP A 247 -20.38 14.72 -8.37
N GLY A 248 -19.48 15.46 -9.04
CA GLY A 248 -19.33 16.91 -8.91
C GLY A 248 -18.32 17.35 -7.85
N ARG A 249 -17.72 16.42 -7.08
CA ARG A 249 -16.65 16.78 -6.14
C ARG A 249 -15.40 17.25 -6.87
N VAL A 250 -14.66 18.15 -6.22
CA VAL A 250 -13.38 18.67 -6.71
C VAL A 250 -12.29 18.31 -5.74
N GLY A 251 -11.17 17.80 -6.26
CA GLY A 251 -9.97 17.56 -5.50
C GLY A 251 -8.75 18.17 -6.17
N THR A 252 -7.79 18.63 -5.37
CA THR A 252 -6.60 19.30 -5.89
C THR A 252 -5.31 18.67 -5.38
N PHE A 253 -4.25 18.79 -6.18
CA PHE A 253 -2.90 18.45 -5.78
C PHE A 253 -1.96 19.64 -6.03
N ARG A 254 -1.23 20.06 -4.99
CA ARG A 254 -0.13 21.03 -5.09
C ARG A 254 1.20 20.29 -4.96
N GLY A 255 1.98 20.29 -6.05
CA GLY A 255 3.36 19.80 -6.06
C GLY A 255 4.34 20.98 -5.92
N SER A 256 5.28 20.90 -4.97
CA SER A 256 6.28 21.96 -4.73
C SER A 256 7.68 21.46 -5.03
N ARG A 257 8.47 22.30 -5.73
CA ARG A 257 9.88 22.05 -6.07
C ARG A 257 10.85 22.95 -5.31
N THR A 258 10.34 24.06 -4.80
CA THR A 258 11.14 25.03 -4.03
C THR A 258 10.47 25.34 -2.70
N GLY A 259 11.23 25.89 -1.75
CA GLY A 259 10.75 26.25 -0.42
C GLY A 259 10.70 25.07 0.55
N ALA A 260 9.91 25.21 1.60
CA ALA A 260 9.70 24.13 2.57
C ALA A 260 8.86 23.01 1.96
N HIS A 261 9.28 21.77 2.21
CA HIS A 261 8.64 20.58 1.69
C HIS A 261 8.00 19.78 2.82
N ASP A 262 6.79 19.28 2.61
CA ASP A 262 6.11 18.34 3.49
C ASP A 262 5.02 17.59 2.70
N TYR A 263 4.40 16.60 3.34
CA TYR A 263 3.29 15.82 2.80
C TYR A 263 2.04 16.10 3.63
N GLY A 264 0.90 16.23 2.95
CA GLY A 264 -0.34 16.40 3.67
C GLY A 264 -1.55 16.72 2.82
N ALA A 265 -2.66 16.96 3.50
CA ALA A 265 -3.92 17.39 2.89
C ALA A 265 -4.79 18.20 3.85
N THR A 266 -5.69 19.00 3.26
CA THR A 266 -6.90 19.49 3.91
C THR A 266 -8.09 18.74 3.32
N VAL A 267 -8.84 18.05 4.17
CA VAL A 267 -10.02 17.26 3.78
C VAL A 267 -11.27 18.01 4.22
N PHE A 268 -12.17 18.26 3.29
CA PHE A 268 -13.45 18.93 3.50
C PHE A 268 -14.56 17.89 3.54
N GLY A 269 -15.36 17.90 4.58
CA GLY A 269 -16.48 16.99 4.72
C GLY A 269 -17.73 17.65 5.26
N THR A 270 -18.83 16.89 5.31
CA THR A 270 -20.15 17.40 5.72
C THR A 270 -20.21 17.80 7.19
N ASN A 271 -19.34 17.21 8.04
CA ASN A 271 -19.35 17.44 9.48
C ASN A 271 -18.15 18.24 9.98
N GLY A 272 -17.14 18.46 9.13
CA GLY A 272 -15.94 19.19 9.52
C GLY A 272 -14.89 19.30 8.44
N ILE A 273 -13.83 20.02 8.78
CA ILE A 273 -12.61 20.16 7.97
C ILE A 273 -11.45 19.63 8.81
N ALA A 274 -10.65 18.73 8.25
CA ALA A 274 -9.49 18.16 8.91
C ALA A 274 -8.22 18.32 8.09
N THR A 275 -7.06 18.39 8.77
CA THR A 275 -5.76 18.45 8.13
C THR A 275 -4.91 17.26 8.52
N ALA A 276 -4.16 16.74 7.55
CA ALA A 276 -3.10 15.75 7.76
C ALA A 276 -1.76 16.35 7.38
N ARG A 277 -0.71 16.02 8.14
CA ARG A 277 0.66 16.45 7.85
C ARG A 277 1.67 15.42 8.35
N GLY A 278 2.66 15.08 7.53
CA GLY A 278 3.73 14.14 7.86
C GLY A 278 3.69 12.85 7.06
N HIS A 279 4.50 11.87 7.47
CA HIS A 279 4.62 10.57 6.81
C HIS A 279 5.11 9.49 7.78
N SER A 280 4.81 8.24 7.47
CA SER A 280 5.37 7.03 8.10
C SER A 280 5.20 5.86 7.13
N TYR A 281 6.11 4.88 7.23
CA TYR A 281 5.98 3.62 6.47
C TYR A 281 5.18 2.56 7.21
N ARG A 282 5.05 2.71 8.54
CA ARG A 282 4.45 1.67 9.39
C ARG A 282 3.04 1.27 8.94
N GLY A 283 2.19 2.24 8.63
CA GLY A 283 0.81 1.97 8.19
C GLY A 283 0.76 1.10 6.92
N LEU A 284 1.61 1.41 5.93
CA LEU A 284 1.73 0.59 4.72
C LEU A 284 2.21 -0.83 5.04
N LEU A 285 3.25 -0.97 5.88
CA LEU A 285 3.80 -2.29 6.20
C LEU A 285 2.81 -3.17 6.97
N VAL A 286 1.97 -2.58 7.82
CA VAL A 286 0.84 -3.29 8.45
C VAL A 286 -0.12 -3.85 7.38
N GLU A 287 -0.49 -3.04 6.39
CA GLU A 287 -1.36 -3.50 5.30
C GLU A 287 -0.67 -4.54 4.39
N ILE A 288 0.63 -4.40 4.12
CA ILE A 288 1.42 -5.41 3.39
C ILE A 288 1.40 -6.75 4.13
N VAL A 289 1.71 -6.75 5.43
CA VAL A 289 1.71 -8.00 6.23
C VAL A 289 0.32 -8.64 6.23
N LYS A 290 -0.72 -7.85 6.47
CA LYS A 290 -2.11 -8.32 6.42
C LYS A 290 -2.49 -8.87 5.04
N PHE A 291 -2.14 -8.19 3.97
CA PHE A 291 -2.35 -8.65 2.60
C PHE A 291 -1.62 -9.98 2.33
N MET A 292 -0.35 -10.08 2.73
CA MET A 292 0.43 -11.31 2.55
C MET A 292 -0.15 -12.50 3.34
N GLN A 293 -0.82 -12.25 4.48
CA GLN A 293 -1.53 -13.27 5.26
C GLN A 293 -2.85 -13.69 4.62
N THR A 294 -3.66 -12.71 4.20
CA THR A 294 -5.05 -12.93 3.79
C THR A 294 -5.22 -13.09 2.28
N LYS A 295 -4.26 -12.61 1.48
CA LYS A 295 -4.34 -12.46 0.01
C LYS A 295 -5.45 -11.50 -0.44
N GLN A 296 -6.00 -10.71 0.46
CA GLN A 296 -7.01 -9.70 0.18
C GLN A 296 -6.35 -8.33 0.01
N SER A 297 -6.45 -7.78 -1.20
CA SER A 297 -5.94 -6.43 -1.48
C SER A 297 -6.72 -5.37 -0.69
N PRO A 298 -6.04 -4.42 -0.05
CA PRO A 298 -6.71 -3.29 0.63
C PRO A 298 -7.27 -2.24 -0.34
N MET A 299 -6.94 -2.35 -1.62
CA MET A 299 -7.39 -1.45 -2.69
C MET A 299 -7.86 -2.26 -3.90
N SER A 300 -8.80 -1.72 -4.67
CA SER A 300 -9.15 -2.33 -5.96
C SER A 300 -8.06 -2.07 -7.00
N PRO A 301 -7.75 -3.04 -7.89
CA PRO A 301 -6.82 -2.79 -8.99
C PRO A 301 -7.24 -1.62 -9.88
N GLU A 302 -8.55 -1.40 -10.04
CA GLU A 302 -9.08 -0.27 -10.81
C GLU A 302 -8.73 1.08 -10.17
N GLU A 303 -8.67 1.17 -8.83
CA GLU A 303 -8.26 2.40 -8.16
C GLU A 303 -6.78 2.69 -8.40
N ILE A 304 -5.94 1.67 -8.32
CA ILE A 304 -4.50 1.80 -8.59
C ILE A 304 -4.27 2.28 -10.01
N VAL A 305 -4.98 1.71 -10.98
CA VAL A 305 -4.89 2.10 -12.40
C VAL A 305 -5.42 3.51 -12.63
N GLU A 306 -6.51 3.93 -11.94
CA GLU A 306 -7.05 5.28 -12.06
C GLU A 306 -6.09 6.36 -11.52
N VAL A 307 -5.31 6.07 -10.47
CA VAL A 307 -4.23 6.96 -10.00
C VAL A 307 -3.20 7.23 -11.11
N LEU A 308 -2.79 6.19 -11.85
CA LEU A 308 -1.87 6.35 -12.98
C LEU A 308 -2.52 7.13 -14.13
N ALA A 309 -3.79 6.86 -14.42
CA ALA A 309 -4.58 7.58 -15.44
C ALA A 309 -4.69 9.09 -15.11
N PHE A 310 -4.90 9.41 -13.83
CA PHE A 310 -4.95 10.79 -13.34
C PHE A 310 -3.61 11.52 -13.59
N MET A 311 -2.50 10.90 -13.27
CA MET A 311 -1.17 11.49 -13.47
C MET A 311 -0.88 11.67 -14.96
N GLU A 312 -1.20 10.70 -15.80
CA GLU A 312 -1.00 10.80 -17.26
C GLU A 312 -1.89 11.89 -17.89
N ALA A 313 -3.14 12.01 -17.44
CA ALA A 313 -4.03 13.10 -17.85
C ALA A 313 -3.52 14.49 -17.40
N ALA A 314 -2.96 14.58 -16.20
CA ALA A 314 -2.33 15.80 -15.70
C ALA A 314 -1.09 16.20 -16.53
N ASP A 315 -0.25 15.22 -16.90
CA ASP A 315 0.90 15.45 -17.78
C ASP A 315 0.46 15.86 -19.20
N ALA A 316 -0.62 15.27 -19.70
CA ALA A 316 -1.22 15.67 -20.97
C ALA A 316 -1.80 17.10 -20.90
N SER A 317 -2.48 17.47 -19.81
CA SER A 317 -2.99 18.83 -19.59
C SER A 317 -1.86 19.86 -19.57
N LYS A 318 -0.74 19.57 -18.89
CA LYS A 318 0.46 20.42 -18.91
C LYS A 318 0.95 20.68 -20.34
N ARG A 319 1.06 19.62 -21.16
CA ARG A 319 1.47 19.74 -22.56
C ARG A 319 0.49 20.55 -23.42
N GLN A 320 -0.78 20.60 -23.02
CA GLN A 320 -1.86 21.35 -23.67
C GLN A 320 -2.08 22.75 -23.06
N GLY A 321 -1.12 23.27 -22.29
CA GLY A 321 -1.20 24.60 -21.69
C GLY A 321 -2.22 24.74 -20.57
N GLY A 322 -2.56 23.62 -19.90
CA GLY A 322 -3.50 23.58 -18.76
C GLY A 322 -4.95 23.26 -19.14
N ALA A 323 -5.22 22.93 -20.39
CA ALA A 323 -6.58 22.54 -20.82
C ALA A 323 -7.07 21.29 -20.05
N PRO A 324 -8.37 21.22 -19.73
CA PRO A 324 -8.94 20.02 -19.12
C PRO A 324 -8.79 18.79 -20.03
N VAL A 325 -8.31 17.69 -19.49
CA VAL A 325 -8.13 16.40 -20.18
C VAL A 325 -9.02 15.36 -19.50
N PRO A 326 -9.88 14.64 -20.27
CA PRO A 326 -10.64 13.54 -19.70
C PRO A 326 -9.74 12.38 -19.30
N LEU A 327 -10.07 11.67 -18.21
CA LEU A 327 -9.41 10.41 -17.90
C LEU A 327 -9.79 9.37 -18.97
N PRO A 328 -8.83 8.51 -19.38
CA PRO A 328 -9.13 7.41 -20.27
C PRO A 328 -10.11 6.42 -19.60
N GLU A 329 -11.09 5.96 -20.36
CA GLU A 329 -11.91 4.82 -19.96
C GLU A 329 -11.08 3.54 -20.09
N PHE A 330 -11.20 2.63 -19.15
CA PHE A 330 -10.48 1.37 -19.19
C PHE A 330 -11.29 0.23 -18.55
N SER A 331 -10.99 -0.99 -18.96
CA SER A 331 -11.46 -2.22 -18.35
C SER A 331 -10.28 -3.12 -18.02
N LEU A 332 -10.42 -3.91 -16.98
CA LEU A 332 -9.47 -4.97 -16.64
C LEU A 332 -9.79 -6.31 -17.34
N ASP A 333 -10.85 -6.33 -18.13
CA ASP A 333 -11.24 -7.50 -18.93
C ASP A 333 -10.45 -7.59 -20.22
#